data_4ec6bd9cbbc6711e92a378972894bec7
#
_entry.id   4ec6bd9cbbc6711e92a378972894bec7
#
_cell.length_a   1.000
_cell.length_b   1.000
_cell.length_c   1.000
_cell.angle_alpha   90.00
_cell.angle_beta   90.00
_cell.angle_gamma   90.00
#
_symmetry.space_group_name_H-M   'P 1'
#
loop_
_entity.id
_entity.type
_entity.pdbx_description
1 polymer ?
#
loop_
_entity_poly.entity_id
_entity_poly.type
_entity_poly.pdbx_seq_one_letter_code
_entity_poly.pdbx_strand_id
1 'polypeptide(L)'
;IGAFNNLFLFPLYLGKEGIGLINIIYASAVLFLPVLQLGLPTSLVKYFPIFRDKPFLSSFLTYALFLPVTIYIVFIAFWPFVNDVFAIVFSKNANLIYNNIFWVLPLLGILIFLNIFEAFARVSYRIAIPTFVRSVFWRILQTALVLLIGFGIFSSDSLVPLYVITWGITFLLVAVYAIKIGKLKFSWNKSFIRSTYFKEFNSFSAFVVLLAAGGILVQRIDQLMVASFLGTDAAGVFTLAIYFATLIEIPRRSINGIIQPVLADAFKSGDEQKIYALYKKSSLNLLLIGGVIFILIWSSIDEIFEVIPRGEDFISGIPVVFFYGLARVVDLGTGCNQEILTFSKHYKVNLVFTFLLVGLVILTNW
;
A
#
# COMPACT_ATOMS: atom_id res chain seq x y z
N ILE A 1 -2.74 -1.60 -18.54
CA ILE A 1 -1.33 -1.18 -18.41
C ILE A 1 -0.64 -1.95 -17.27
N GLY A 2 -1.14 -1.89 -16.02
CA GLY A 2 -0.44 -2.52 -14.88
C GLY A 2 -0.29 -4.04 -15.00
N ALA A 3 -1.30 -4.76 -15.50
CA ALA A 3 -1.21 -6.19 -15.74
C ALA A 3 -0.16 -6.50 -16.82
N PHE A 4 -0.18 -5.74 -17.89
CA PHE A 4 0.78 -5.87 -18.97
C PHE A 4 2.23 -5.63 -18.51
N ASN A 5 2.44 -4.59 -17.69
CA ASN A 5 3.76 -4.32 -17.12
C ASN A 5 4.24 -5.49 -16.25
N ASN A 6 3.42 -5.95 -15.32
CA ASN A 6 3.83 -6.97 -14.34
C ASN A 6 4.00 -8.36 -14.96
N LEU A 7 3.19 -8.72 -15.97
CA LEU A 7 3.23 -10.05 -16.58
C LEU A 7 4.12 -10.15 -17.80
N PHE A 8 4.37 -9.04 -18.50
CA PHE A 8 5.12 -9.08 -19.77
C PHE A 8 6.39 -8.22 -19.74
N LEU A 9 6.27 -6.92 -19.45
CA LEU A 9 7.43 -6.03 -19.56
C LEU A 9 8.46 -6.26 -18.45
N PHE A 10 8.03 -6.43 -17.22
CA PHE A 10 8.95 -6.62 -16.10
C PHE A 10 9.70 -7.95 -16.20
N PRO A 11 9.05 -9.11 -16.46
CA PRO A 11 9.77 -10.36 -16.70
C PRO A 11 10.73 -10.27 -17.88
N LEU A 12 10.31 -9.64 -18.99
CA LEU A 12 11.12 -9.54 -20.21
C LEU A 12 12.42 -8.75 -19.97
N TYR A 13 12.32 -7.55 -19.39
CA TYR A 13 13.44 -6.60 -19.34
C TYR A 13 14.14 -6.53 -17.98
N LEU A 14 13.45 -6.78 -16.88
CA LEU A 14 14.03 -6.72 -15.54
C LEU A 14 14.42 -8.10 -14.99
N GLY A 15 13.74 -9.16 -15.44
CA GLY A 15 13.90 -10.49 -14.89
C GLY A 15 13.48 -10.59 -13.42
N LYS A 16 13.68 -11.75 -12.80
CA LYS A 16 13.31 -12.02 -11.41
C LYS A 16 14.09 -11.14 -10.41
N GLU A 17 15.38 -10.91 -10.66
CA GLU A 17 16.24 -10.09 -9.80
C GLU A 17 15.78 -8.63 -9.74
N GLY A 18 15.54 -7.99 -10.88
CA GLY A 18 15.07 -6.59 -10.93
C GLY A 18 13.67 -6.41 -10.38
N ILE A 19 12.76 -7.37 -10.62
CA ILE A 19 11.43 -7.38 -10.01
C ILE A 19 11.54 -7.48 -8.48
N GLY A 20 12.37 -8.40 -7.99
CA GLY A 20 12.63 -8.58 -6.57
C GLY A 20 13.18 -7.32 -5.92
N LEU A 21 14.22 -6.72 -6.54
CA LEU A 21 14.88 -5.52 -6.02
C LEU A 21 13.90 -4.35 -5.87
N ILE A 22 13.13 -4.02 -6.91
CA ILE A 22 12.13 -2.93 -6.83
C ILE A 22 11.13 -3.19 -5.72
N ASN A 23 10.65 -4.44 -5.60
CA ASN A 23 9.65 -4.78 -4.59
C ASN A 23 10.21 -4.73 -3.17
N ILE A 24 11.47 -5.14 -2.95
CA ILE A 24 12.14 -5.02 -1.65
C ILE A 24 12.25 -3.54 -1.25
N ILE A 25 12.74 -2.68 -2.15
CA ILE A 25 12.88 -1.23 -1.91
C ILE A 25 11.53 -0.60 -1.60
N TYR A 26 10.48 -0.93 -2.37
CA TYR A 26 9.14 -0.43 -2.14
C TYR A 26 8.53 -0.96 -0.83
N ALA A 27 8.62 -2.27 -0.56
CA ALA A 27 8.10 -2.88 0.66
C ALA A 27 8.78 -2.33 1.90
N SER A 28 10.10 -2.12 1.85
CA SER A 28 10.89 -1.49 2.91
C SER A 28 10.43 -0.06 3.19
N ALA A 29 10.21 0.76 2.15
CA ALA A 29 9.70 2.11 2.32
C ALA A 29 8.29 2.10 2.93
N VAL A 30 7.39 1.26 2.41
CA VAL A 30 6.00 1.19 2.88
C VAL A 30 5.89 0.71 4.32
N LEU A 31 6.84 -0.12 4.80
CA LEU A 31 6.87 -0.62 6.18
C LEU A 31 6.95 0.52 7.21
N PHE A 32 7.78 1.53 6.94
CA PHE A 32 7.95 2.69 7.84
C PHE A 32 6.85 3.75 7.67
N LEU A 33 6.09 3.68 6.59
CA LEU A 33 5.14 4.72 6.20
C LEU A 33 4.09 5.05 7.29
N PRO A 34 3.39 4.09 7.95
CA PRO A 34 2.39 4.41 8.98
C PRO A 34 2.96 5.18 10.15
N VAL A 35 4.16 4.81 10.58
CA VAL A 35 4.84 5.41 11.72
C VAL A 35 5.26 6.84 11.40
N LEU A 36 5.90 7.06 10.25
CA LEU A 36 6.45 8.37 9.88
C LEU A 36 5.39 9.38 9.43
N GLN A 37 4.29 8.92 8.84
CA GLN A 37 3.15 9.79 8.53
C GLN A 37 2.16 9.95 9.68
N LEU A 38 2.36 9.24 10.82
CA LEU A 38 1.55 9.32 12.05
C LEU A 38 0.03 9.17 11.81
N GLY A 39 -0.38 8.35 10.84
CA GLY A 39 -1.80 8.18 10.52
C GLY A 39 -2.49 9.46 9.99
N LEU A 40 -1.72 10.50 9.70
CA LEU A 40 -2.23 11.82 9.30
C LEU A 40 -3.16 11.79 8.09
N PRO A 41 -2.91 11.03 7.01
CA PRO A 41 -3.84 11.01 5.87
C PRO A 41 -5.26 10.63 6.26
N THR A 42 -5.44 9.63 7.11
CA THR A 42 -6.77 9.21 7.59
C THR A 42 -7.35 10.19 8.59
N SER A 43 -6.52 10.69 9.50
CA SER A 43 -6.93 11.67 10.52
C SER A 43 -7.33 13.00 9.90
N LEU A 44 -6.62 13.42 8.85
CA LEU A 44 -6.94 14.63 8.09
C LEU A 44 -8.33 14.51 7.47
N VAL A 45 -8.64 13.38 6.84
CA VAL A 45 -9.98 13.16 6.23
C VAL A 45 -11.09 13.22 7.30
N LYS A 46 -10.88 12.64 8.48
CA LYS A 46 -11.87 12.64 9.57
C LYS A 46 -12.08 13.99 10.19
N TYR A 47 -11.01 14.72 10.47
CA TYR A 47 -11.08 15.95 11.27
C TYR A 47 -11.19 17.23 10.43
N PHE A 48 -10.86 17.20 9.14
CA PHE A 48 -10.97 18.37 8.27
C PHE A 48 -12.36 19.01 8.28
N PRO A 49 -13.48 18.26 8.19
CA PRO A 49 -14.82 18.87 8.27
C PRO A 49 -15.07 19.61 9.60
N ILE A 50 -14.48 19.13 10.70
CA ILE A 50 -14.60 19.75 12.04
C ILE A 50 -13.83 21.08 12.11
N PHE A 51 -12.68 21.15 11.42
CA PHE A 51 -11.80 22.33 11.42
C PHE A 51 -12.13 23.34 10.33
N ARG A 52 -12.85 22.92 9.28
CA ARG A 52 -13.12 23.72 8.09
C ARG A 52 -13.69 25.13 8.40
N ASP A 53 -14.58 25.20 9.35
CA ASP A 53 -15.27 26.45 9.73
C ASP A 53 -14.67 27.11 10.96
N LYS A 54 -13.50 26.65 11.41
CA LYS A 54 -12.82 27.15 12.61
C LYS A 54 -11.64 28.07 12.27
N PRO A 55 -11.32 29.07 13.11
CA PRO A 55 -10.27 30.03 12.86
C PRO A 55 -8.85 29.44 12.84
N PHE A 56 -8.67 28.18 13.22
CA PHE A 56 -7.38 27.49 13.24
C PHE A 56 -7.21 26.41 12.16
N LEU A 57 -8.06 26.44 11.12
CA LEU A 57 -7.91 25.53 9.98
C LEU A 57 -6.49 25.58 9.36
N SER A 58 -5.97 26.80 9.16
CA SER A 58 -4.63 26.99 8.61
C SER A 58 -3.54 26.40 9.52
N SER A 59 -3.70 26.53 10.86
CA SER A 59 -2.75 25.93 11.81
C SER A 59 -2.84 24.40 11.85
N PHE A 60 -4.04 23.86 11.70
CA PHE A 60 -4.23 22.42 11.55
C PHE A 60 -3.54 21.87 10.29
N LEU A 61 -3.70 22.53 9.14
CA LEU A 61 -3.05 22.14 7.88
C LEU A 61 -1.52 22.30 7.96
N THR A 62 -1.04 23.40 8.59
CA THR A 62 0.38 23.61 8.86
C THR A 62 0.94 22.46 9.70
N TYR A 63 0.28 22.11 10.79
CA TYR A 63 0.68 21.00 11.65
C TYR A 63 0.72 19.66 10.88
N ALA A 64 -0.33 19.36 10.09
CA ALA A 64 -0.42 18.13 9.32
C ALA A 64 0.67 17.99 8.24
N LEU A 65 1.25 19.09 7.77
CA LEU A 65 2.37 19.09 6.81
C LEU A 65 3.74 19.07 7.51
N PHE A 66 3.92 19.88 8.56
CA PHE A 66 5.23 20.04 9.19
C PHE A 66 5.58 18.90 10.17
N LEU A 67 4.61 18.29 10.82
CA LEU A 67 4.89 17.19 11.75
C LEU A 67 5.58 16.00 11.06
N PRO A 68 5.11 15.49 9.90
CA PRO A 68 5.81 14.44 9.19
C PRO A 68 7.21 14.84 8.70
N VAL A 69 7.41 16.13 8.32
CA VAL A 69 8.75 16.64 7.95
C VAL A 69 9.70 16.48 9.13
N THR A 70 9.29 16.92 10.32
CA THR A 70 10.13 16.84 11.52
C THR A 70 10.49 15.40 11.85
N ILE A 71 9.50 14.49 11.82
CA ILE A 71 9.73 13.07 12.12
C ILE A 71 10.60 12.42 11.04
N TYR A 72 10.40 12.77 9.78
CA TYR A 72 11.21 12.26 8.70
C TYR A 72 12.66 12.72 8.80
N ILE A 73 12.92 13.98 9.19
CA ILE A 73 14.28 14.47 9.47
C ILE A 73 14.93 13.69 10.62
N VAL A 74 14.19 13.44 11.70
CA VAL A 74 14.66 12.59 12.80
C VAL A 74 14.97 11.19 12.30
N PHE A 75 14.11 10.60 11.48
CA PHE A 75 14.34 9.28 10.90
C PHE A 75 15.61 9.23 10.02
N ILE A 76 15.88 10.28 9.23
CA ILE A 76 17.13 10.38 8.45
C ILE A 76 18.35 10.35 9.38
N ALA A 77 18.30 11.00 10.54
CA ALA A 77 19.40 10.96 11.51
C ALA A 77 19.62 9.53 12.10
N PHE A 78 18.53 8.73 12.21
CA PHE A 78 18.61 7.33 12.63
C PHE A 78 18.89 6.34 11.49
N TRP A 79 18.97 6.81 10.24
CA TRP A 79 19.15 5.94 9.08
C TRP A 79 20.39 5.05 9.13
N PRO A 80 21.58 5.49 9.61
CA PRO A 80 22.73 4.59 9.71
C PRO A 80 22.43 3.31 10.50
N PHE A 81 21.73 3.43 11.64
CA PHE A 81 21.31 2.27 12.43
C PHE A 81 20.32 1.37 11.67
N VAL A 82 19.35 1.96 10.96
CA VAL A 82 18.39 1.21 10.14
C VAL A 82 19.12 0.48 9.01
N ASN A 83 20.10 1.12 8.37
CA ASN A 83 20.91 0.52 7.33
C ASN A 83 21.69 -0.71 7.81
N ASP A 84 22.27 -0.65 9.01
CA ASP A 84 22.97 -1.79 9.61
C ASP A 84 22.02 -2.97 9.86
N VAL A 85 20.80 -2.70 10.35
CA VAL A 85 19.77 -3.73 10.52
C VAL A 85 19.40 -4.36 9.18
N PHE A 86 19.25 -3.56 8.12
CA PHE A 86 18.98 -4.09 6.77
C PHE A 86 20.13 -4.95 6.25
N ALA A 87 21.38 -4.58 6.50
CA ALA A 87 22.56 -5.37 6.11
C ALA A 87 22.57 -6.75 6.78
N ILE A 88 22.15 -6.82 8.04
CA ILE A 88 22.03 -8.10 8.77
C ILE A 88 20.85 -8.92 8.22
N VAL A 89 19.70 -8.31 8.04
CA VAL A 89 18.46 -8.98 7.59
C VAL A 89 18.59 -9.52 6.17
N PHE A 90 19.20 -8.78 5.24
CA PHE A 90 19.33 -9.16 3.84
C PHE A 90 20.71 -9.70 3.47
N SER A 91 21.33 -10.48 4.34
CA SER A 91 22.72 -10.96 4.18
C SER A 91 22.96 -11.80 2.91
N LYS A 92 21.95 -12.52 2.37
CA LYS A 92 22.11 -13.39 1.19
C LYS A 92 22.40 -12.66 -0.12
N ASN A 93 21.90 -11.43 -0.32
CA ASN A 93 22.18 -10.58 -1.48
C ASN A 93 22.67 -9.20 -1.03
N ALA A 94 23.53 -9.21 -0.01
CA ALA A 94 23.96 -8.00 0.71
C ALA A 94 24.43 -6.88 -0.23
N ASN A 95 25.25 -7.21 -1.23
CA ASN A 95 25.82 -6.18 -2.13
C ASN A 95 24.75 -5.48 -2.97
N LEU A 96 23.83 -6.21 -3.59
CA LEU A 96 22.82 -5.62 -4.45
C LEU A 96 21.83 -4.76 -3.65
N ILE A 97 21.34 -5.28 -2.52
CA ILE A 97 20.40 -4.56 -1.66
C ILE A 97 21.10 -3.41 -0.96
N TYR A 98 22.32 -3.63 -0.43
CA TYR A 98 23.09 -2.60 0.26
C TYR A 98 23.38 -1.38 -0.63
N ASN A 99 23.77 -1.60 -1.88
CA ASN A 99 24.02 -0.51 -2.83
C ASN A 99 22.76 0.30 -3.17
N ASN A 100 21.57 -0.30 -3.00
CA ASN A 100 20.31 0.32 -3.37
C ASN A 100 19.44 0.75 -2.18
N ILE A 101 19.75 0.29 -0.95
CA ILE A 101 18.90 0.53 0.22
C ILE A 101 18.76 2.01 0.57
N PHE A 102 19.76 2.83 0.24
CA PHE A 102 19.70 4.28 0.43
C PHE A 102 18.50 4.90 -0.28
N TRP A 103 18.06 4.33 -1.40
CA TRP A 103 16.90 4.82 -2.17
C TRP A 103 15.56 4.62 -1.45
N VAL A 104 15.53 3.83 -0.38
CA VAL A 104 14.36 3.73 0.52
C VAL A 104 14.04 5.08 1.15
N LEU A 105 15.05 5.86 1.54
CA LEU A 105 14.85 7.18 2.12
C LEU A 105 14.08 8.13 1.21
N PRO A 106 14.58 8.50 0.02
CA PRO A 106 13.86 9.42 -0.84
C PRO A 106 12.49 8.87 -1.26
N LEU A 107 12.36 7.57 -1.50
CA LEU A 107 11.08 6.94 -1.81
C LEU A 107 10.08 7.10 -0.67
N LEU A 108 10.50 6.85 0.56
CA LEU A 108 9.68 6.99 1.76
C LEU A 108 9.20 8.44 1.94
N GLY A 109 10.10 9.43 1.80
CA GLY A 109 9.75 10.84 1.83
C GLY A 109 8.69 11.20 0.79
N ILE A 110 8.89 10.77 -0.45
CA ILE A 110 7.94 10.95 -1.55
C ILE A 110 6.57 10.36 -1.20
N LEU A 111 6.52 9.13 -0.70
CA LEU A 111 5.27 8.43 -0.37
C LEU A 111 4.53 9.08 0.81
N ILE A 112 5.24 9.57 1.85
CA ILE A 112 4.64 10.29 2.98
C ILE A 112 3.87 11.50 2.46
N PHE A 113 4.52 12.36 1.70
CA PHE A 113 3.91 13.60 1.22
C PHE A 113 2.86 13.36 0.14
N LEU A 114 3.07 12.37 -0.75
CA LEU A 114 2.06 11.96 -1.73
C LEU A 114 0.74 11.60 -1.04
N ASN A 115 0.78 10.76 0.02
CA ASN A 115 -0.42 10.35 0.75
C ASN A 115 -1.10 11.52 1.47
N ILE A 116 -0.34 12.48 2.00
CA ILE A 116 -0.88 13.67 2.65
C ILE A 116 -1.58 14.58 1.63
N PHE A 117 -0.97 14.83 0.47
CA PHE A 117 -1.57 15.66 -0.58
C PHE A 117 -2.79 14.98 -1.22
N GLU A 118 -2.79 13.66 -1.37
CA GLU A 118 -3.97 12.89 -1.78
C GLU A 118 -5.11 13.02 -0.77
N ALA A 119 -4.81 12.90 0.53
CA ALA A 119 -5.81 13.08 1.58
C ALA A 119 -6.39 14.49 1.56
N PHE A 120 -5.55 15.50 1.34
CA PHE A 120 -5.96 16.88 1.18
C PHE A 120 -6.88 17.09 -0.04
N ALA A 121 -6.54 16.52 -1.20
CA ALA A 121 -7.38 16.56 -2.39
C ALA A 121 -8.74 15.84 -2.16
N ARG A 122 -8.72 14.76 -1.36
CA ARG A 122 -9.93 14.01 -0.99
C ARG A 122 -10.90 14.85 -0.16
N VAL A 123 -10.41 15.55 0.87
CA VAL A 123 -11.27 16.42 1.71
C VAL A 123 -11.75 17.66 0.97
N SER A 124 -11.08 18.02 -0.12
CA SER A 124 -11.47 19.08 -1.04
C SER A 124 -12.45 18.60 -2.14
N TYR A 125 -12.90 17.33 -2.09
CA TYR A 125 -13.74 16.68 -3.12
C TYR A 125 -13.12 16.68 -4.52
N ARG A 126 -11.80 16.70 -4.63
CA ARG A 126 -11.02 16.79 -5.88
C ARG A 126 -10.03 15.62 -6.04
N ILE A 127 -10.45 14.41 -5.63
CA ILE A 127 -9.58 13.21 -5.61
C ILE A 127 -9.36 12.59 -7.00
N ALA A 128 -10.19 12.90 -8.00
CA ALA A 128 -10.15 12.25 -9.31
C ALA A 128 -8.79 12.37 -10.01
N ILE A 129 -8.20 13.57 -10.04
CA ILE A 129 -6.90 13.80 -10.68
C ILE A 129 -5.75 13.13 -9.93
N PRO A 130 -5.58 13.26 -8.60
CA PRO A 130 -4.57 12.49 -7.86
C PRO A 130 -4.68 10.98 -8.07
N THR A 131 -5.90 10.44 -8.05
CA THR A 131 -6.12 9.01 -8.31
C THR A 131 -5.71 8.62 -9.72
N PHE A 132 -6.04 9.41 -10.73
CA PHE A 132 -5.61 9.18 -12.11
C PHE A 132 -4.07 9.20 -12.23
N VAL A 133 -3.43 10.22 -11.66
CA VAL A 133 -1.97 10.36 -11.70
C VAL A 133 -1.29 9.17 -11.03
N ARG A 134 -1.76 8.73 -9.85
CA ARG A 134 -1.20 7.60 -9.14
C ARG A 134 -1.50 6.25 -9.80
N SER A 135 -2.68 6.07 -10.38
CA SER A 135 -3.12 4.76 -10.88
C SER A 135 -2.81 4.52 -12.36
N VAL A 136 -2.81 5.58 -13.17
CA VAL A 136 -2.63 5.47 -14.62
C VAL A 136 -1.30 6.08 -15.04
N PHE A 137 -1.09 7.36 -14.74
CA PHE A 137 0.10 8.08 -15.20
C PHE A 137 1.40 7.45 -14.66
N TRP A 138 1.45 7.13 -13.37
CA TRP A 138 2.59 6.44 -12.78
C TRP A 138 2.90 5.11 -13.48
N ARG A 139 1.89 4.34 -13.87
CA ARG A 139 2.10 3.09 -14.62
C ARG A 139 2.65 3.33 -16.03
N ILE A 140 2.26 4.43 -16.67
CA ILE A 140 2.86 4.84 -17.95
C ILE A 140 4.33 5.19 -17.75
N LEU A 141 4.67 5.94 -16.71
CA LEU A 141 6.07 6.23 -16.37
C LEU A 141 6.88 4.96 -16.10
N GLN A 142 6.31 3.98 -15.41
CA GLN A 142 6.97 2.67 -15.22
C GLN A 142 7.18 1.93 -16.54
N THR A 143 6.17 1.94 -17.43
CA THR A 143 6.32 1.36 -18.77
C THR A 143 7.48 2.01 -19.51
N ALA A 144 7.52 3.34 -19.55
CA ALA A 144 8.60 4.09 -20.20
C ALA A 144 9.97 3.77 -19.58
N LEU A 145 10.07 3.74 -18.25
CA LEU A 145 11.30 3.38 -17.54
C LEU A 145 11.83 2.02 -17.97
N VAL A 146 10.96 1.00 -17.94
CA VAL A 146 11.37 -0.37 -18.25
C VAL A 146 11.77 -0.52 -19.72
N LEU A 147 11.08 0.16 -20.63
CA LEU A 147 11.47 0.21 -22.05
C LEU A 147 12.82 0.92 -22.27
N LEU A 148 13.08 2.02 -21.57
CA LEU A 148 14.37 2.74 -21.67
C LEU A 148 15.54 1.89 -21.19
N ILE A 149 15.35 1.07 -20.15
CA ILE A 149 16.35 0.09 -19.70
C ILE A 149 16.44 -1.06 -20.72
N GLY A 150 15.30 -1.58 -21.17
CA GLY A 150 15.24 -2.70 -22.10
C GLY A 150 15.89 -2.41 -23.47
N PHE A 151 15.82 -1.16 -23.94
CA PHE A 151 16.50 -0.70 -25.15
C PHE A 151 17.98 -0.29 -24.91
N GLY A 152 18.49 -0.44 -23.68
CA GLY A 152 19.88 -0.14 -23.37
C GLY A 152 20.23 1.35 -23.30
N ILE A 153 19.21 2.25 -23.21
CA ILE A 153 19.42 3.69 -23.05
C ILE A 153 19.96 3.99 -21.65
N PHE A 154 19.47 3.25 -20.64
CA PHE A 154 19.97 3.28 -19.28
C PHE A 154 20.48 1.90 -18.84
N SER A 155 21.52 1.88 -18.01
CA SER A 155 22.04 0.65 -17.43
C SER A 155 21.06 0.07 -16.41
N SER A 156 21.14 -1.25 -16.17
CA SER A 156 20.34 -1.93 -15.13
C SER A 156 20.60 -1.37 -13.73
N ASP A 157 21.78 -0.84 -13.44
CA ASP A 157 22.10 -0.19 -12.16
C ASP A 157 21.27 1.08 -11.92
N SER A 158 20.77 1.69 -12.99
CA SER A 158 19.91 2.88 -12.90
C SER A 158 18.45 2.55 -12.56
N LEU A 159 18.09 1.26 -12.44
CA LEU A 159 16.71 0.81 -12.22
C LEU A 159 16.07 1.45 -10.99
N VAL A 160 16.72 1.33 -9.83
CA VAL A 160 16.18 1.84 -8.57
C VAL A 160 16.13 3.37 -8.52
N PRO A 161 17.20 4.11 -8.89
CA PRO A 161 17.15 5.57 -9.02
C PRO A 161 16.01 6.05 -9.91
N LEU A 162 15.89 5.50 -11.10
CA LEU A 162 14.84 5.87 -12.06
C LEU A 162 13.44 5.52 -11.54
N TYR A 163 13.28 4.38 -10.86
CA TYR A 163 12.03 4.01 -10.21
C TYR A 163 11.60 5.04 -9.15
N VAL A 164 12.53 5.50 -8.33
CA VAL A 164 12.26 6.57 -7.34
C VAL A 164 11.91 7.88 -8.02
N ILE A 165 12.58 8.21 -9.15
CA ILE A 165 12.25 9.40 -9.95
C ILE A 165 10.81 9.33 -10.49
N THR A 166 10.32 8.16 -10.95
CA THR A 166 8.92 8.04 -11.40
C THR A 166 7.92 8.37 -10.28
N TRP A 167 8.21 7.96 -9.04
CA TRP A 167 7.43 8.33 -7.87
C TRP A 167 7.55 9.83 -7.55
N GLY A 168 8.74 10.41 -7.72
CA GLY A 168 8.99 11.85 -7.55
C GLY A 168 8.15 12.69 -8.52
N ILE A 169 8.13 12.32 -9.81
CA ILE A 169 7.30 12.99 -10.82
C ILE A 169 5.81 12.89 -10.45
N THR A 170 5.36 11.70 -10.04
CA THR A 170 3.99 11.45 -9.59
C THR A 170 3.63 12.35 -8.42
N PHE A 171 4.50 12.43 -7.42
CA PHE A 171 4.35 13.30 -6.26
C PHE A 171 4.26 14.78 -6.65
N LEU A 172 5.18 15.26 -7.49
CA LEU A 172 5.19 16.66 -7.93
C LEU A 172 3.87 17.06 -8.61
N LEU A 173 3.35 16.21 -9.49
CA LEU A 173 2.07 16.47 -10.16
C LEU A 173 0.91 16.55 -9.16
N VAL A 174 0.83 15.61 -8.21
CA VAL A 174 -0.21 15.61 -7.18
C VAL A 174 -0.05 16.79 -6.23
N ALA A 175 1.17 17.13 -5.83
CA ALA A 175 1.45 18.26 -4.94
C ALA A 175 1.07 19.59 -5.59
N VAL A 176 1.50 19.84 -6.83
CA VAL A 176 1.15 21.06 -7.58
C VAL A 176 -0.37 21.19 -7.73
N TYR A 177 -1.04 20.09 -8.04
CA TYR A 177 -2.50 20.08 -8.14
C TYR A 177 -3.17 20.39 -6.79
N ALA A 178 -2.76 19.74 -5.71
CA ALA A 178 -3.33 19.94 -4.38
C ALA A 178 -3.10 21.38 -3.86
N ILE A 179 -1.92 21.95 -4.10
CA ILE A 179 -1.61 23.35 -3.72
C ILE A 179 -2.50 24.33 -4.48
N LYS A 180 -2.70 24.12 -5.80
CA LYS A 180 -3.57 24.99 -6.61
C LYS A 180 -5.03 24.96 -6.15
N ILE A 181 -5.54 23.79 -5.75
CA ILE A 181 -6.93 23.66 -5.27
C ILE A 181 -7.10 24.28 -3.89
N GLY A 182 -6.14 24.00 -3.01
CA GLY A 182 -6.34 24.19 -1.57
C GLY A 182 -6.20 25.61 -1.08
N LYS A 183 -5.64 26.55 -1.88
CA LYS A 183 -5.28 27.90 -1.40
C LYS A 183 -4.63 27.82 0.00
N LEU A 184 -3.72 26.85 0.19
CA LEU A 184 -3.09 26.56 1.47
C LEU A 184 -2.49 27.82 2.06
N LYS A 185 -3.02 28.28 3.18
CA LYS A 185 -2.47 29.35 3.98
C LYS A 185 -1.77 28.71 5.17
N PHE A 186 -0.47 28.98 5.29
CA PHE A 186 0.29 28.53 6.45
C PHE A 186 0.19 29.59 7.55
N SER A 187 -0.28 29.20 8.70
CA SER A 187 -0.27 30.03 9.89
C SER A 187 -0.13 29.16 11.13
N TRP A 188 0.40 29.74 12.18
CA TRP A 188 0.60 29.05 13.45
C TRP A 188 -0.17 29.77 14.55
N ASN A 189 -1.24 29.17 15.06
CA ASN A 189 -2.02 29.71 16.15
C ASN A 189 -1.91 28.79 17.38
N LYS A 190 -1.38 29.31 18.50
CA LYS A 190 -1.22 28.57 19.75
C LYS A 190 -2.56 28.07 20.31
N SER A 191 -3.68 28.70 19.96
CA SER A 191 -5.02 28.25 20.37
C SER A 191 -5.38 26.88 19.81
N PHE A 192 -4.83 26.50 18.63
CA PHE A 192 -5.01 25.17 18.06
C PHE A 192 -4.44 24.09 18.99
N ILE A 193 -3.18 24.25 19.42
CA ILE A 193 -2.49 23.27 20.29
C ILE A 193 -3.20 23.11 21.64
N ARG A 194 -3.79 24.18 22.16
CA ARG A 194 -4.54 24.18 23.45
C ARG A 194 -5.97 23.68 23.32
N SER A 195 -6.45 23.44 22.10
CA SER A 195 -7.82 22.97 21.87
C SER A 195 -8.01 21.51 22.25
N THR A 196 -9.18 21.14 22.74
CA THR A 196 -9.57 19.75 22.98
C THR A 196 -9.47 18.93 21.71
N TYR A 197 -9.78 19.52 20.56
CA TYR A 197 -9.69 18.88 19.26
C TYR A 197 -8.26 18.45 18.88
N PHE A 198 -7.23 19.19 19.31
CA PHE A 198 -5.84 18.81 19.09
C PHE A 198 -5.50 17.50 19.81
N LYS A 199 -5.96 17.35 21.05
CA LYS A 199 -5.76 16.12 21.83
C LYS A 199 -6.50 14.94 21.22
N GLU A 200 -7.75 15.13 20.83
CA GLU A 200 -8.57 14.10 20.17
C GLU A 200 -7.97 13.68 18.84
N PHE A 201 -7.52 14.64 18.01
CA PHE A 201 -6.87 14.40 16.74
C PHE A 201 -5.61 13.53 16.90
N ASN A 202 -4.72 13.89 17.84
CA ASN A 202 -3.49 13.13 18.06
C ASN A 202 -3.76 11.73 18.63
N SER A 203 -4.72 11.60 19.54
CA SER A 203 -5.14 10.30 20.08
C SER A 203 -5.69 9.38 18.99
N PHE A 204 -6.53 9.92 18.11
CA PHE A 204 -7.04 9.18 16.96
C PHE A 204 -5.92 8.83 15.97
N SER A 205 -5.01 9.76 15.69
CA SER A 205 -3.87 9.54 14.82
C SER A 205 -2.98 8.40 15.33
N ALA A 206 -2.68 8.37 16.63
CA ALA A 206 -1.93 7.29 17.25
C ALA A 206 -2.61 5.91 17.09
N PHE A 207 -3.94 5.87 17.27
CA PHE A 207 -4.72 4.65 17.02
C PHE A 207 -4.63 4.20 15.55
N VAL A 208 -4.73 5.14 14.60
CA VAL A 208 -4.61 4.86 13.17
C VAL A 208 -3.21 4.33 12.81
N VAL A 209 -2.15 4.85 13.45
CA VAL A 209 -0.79 4.32 13.25
C VAL A 209 -0.71 2.84 13.57
N LEU A 210 -1.21 2.43 14.75
CA LEU A 210 -1.18 1.03 15.18
C LEU A 210 -1.94 0.12 14.21
N LEU A 211 -3.13 0.53 13.81
CA LEU A 211 -3.95 -0.23 12.87
C LEU A 211 -3.29 -0.34 11.48
N ALA A 212 -2.78 0.76 10.97
CA ALA A 212 -2.12 0.80 9.65
C ALA A 212 -0.78 0.05 9.66
N ALA A 213 0.01 0.16 10.73
CA ALA A 213 1.27 -0.57 10.87
C ALA A 213 1.04 -2.09 10.88
N GLY A 214 0.07 -2.57 11.67
CA GLY A 214 -0.31 -3.98 11.69
C GLY A 214 -0.78 -4.47 10.32
N GLY A 215 -1.65 -3.71 9.65
CA GLY A 215 -2.15 -4.06 8.31
C GLY A 215 -1.04 -4.11 7.24
N ILE A 216 -0.08 -3.20 7.27
CA ILE A 216 1.06 -3.19 6.34
C ILE A 216 2.02 -4.34 6.66
N LEU A 217 2.28 -4.62 7.94
CA LEU A 217 3.08 -5.77 8.34
C LEU A 217 2.51 -7.06 7.75
N VAL A 218 1.24 -7.35 7.98
CA VAL A 218 0.58 -8.55 7.41
C VAL A 218 0.70 -8.63 5.89
N GLN A 219 0.65 -7.50 5.19
CA GLN A 219 0.70 -7.49 3.72
C GLN A 219 2.11 -7.59 3.13
N ARG A 220 3.14 -7.19 3.86
CA ARG A 220 4.49 -7.01 3.31
C ARG A 220 5.56 -7.90 3.93
N ILE A 221 5.28 -8.43 5.12
CA ILE A 221 6.29 -9.20 5.86
C ILE A 221 6.73 -10.45 5.09
N ASP A 222 5.80 -11.14 4.42
CA ASP A 222 6.12 -12.32 3.61
C ASP A 222 7.14 -12.00 2.52
N GLN A 223 6.94 -10.88 1.79
CA GLN A 223 7.87 -10.46 0.73
C GLN A 223 9.26 -10.16 1.29
N LEU A 224 9.32 -9.48 2.44
CA LEU A 224 10.60 -9.15 3.08
C LEU A 224 11.28 -10.39 3.65
N MET A 225 10.53 -11.34 4.22
CA MET A 225 11.07 -12.59 4.74
C MET A 225 11.58 -13.48 3.59
N VAL A 226 10.85 -13.63 2.50
CA VAL A 226 11.33 -14.35 1.31
C VAL A 226 12.62 -13.71 0.79
N ALA A 227 12.68 -12.39 0.68
CA ALA A 227 13.89 -11.68 0.27
C ALA A 227 15.06 -11.91 1.23
N SER A 228 14.81 -11.90 2.54
CA SER A 228 15.81 -12.08 3.59
C SER A 228 16.38 -13.50 3.59
N PHE A 229 15.52 -14.52 3.50
CA PHE A 229 15.95 -15.93 3.60
C PHE A 229 16.41 -16.52 2.28
N LEU A 230 15.78 -16.15 1.17
CA LEU A 230 15.99 -16.77 -0.14
C LEU A 230 16.65 -15.85 -1.17
N GLY A 231 16.68 -14.54 -0.93
CA GLY A 231 17.33 -13.55 -1.78
C GLY A 231 16.36 -12.86 -2.76
N THR A 232 16.92 -11.94 -3.57
CA THR A 232 16.17 -11.07 -4.51
C THR A 232 15.45 -11.84 -5.60
N ASP A 233 16.06 -12.89 -6.13
CA ASP A 233 15.48 -13.74 -7.17
C ASP A 233 14.19 -14.40 -6.70
N ALA A 234 14.23 -15.02 -5.52
CA ALA A 234 13.04 -15.64 -4.92
C ALA A 234 11.96 -14.60 -4.60
N ALA A 235 12.34 -13.41 -4.15
CA ALA A 235 11.41 -12.31 -3.94
C ALA A 235 10.75 -11.84 -5.25
N GLY A 236 11.46 -11.87 -6.36
CA GLY A 236 10.93 -11.59 -7.70
C GLY A 236 9.90 -12.63 -8.14
N VAL A 237 10.23 -13.92 -8.01
CA VAL A 237 9.32 -15.04 -8.28
C VAL A 237 8.06 -14.94 -7.41
N PHE A 238 8.23 -14.73 -6.12
CA PHE A 238 7.14 -14.57 -5.16
C PHE A 238 6.24 -13.37 -5.50
N THR A 239 6.84 -12.25 -5.92
CA THR A 239 6.10 -11.05 -6.32
C THR A 239 5.21 -11.31 -7.53
N LEU A 240 5.71 -12.00 -8.56
CA LEU A 240 4.93 -12.37 -9.73
C LEU A 240 3.80 -13.34 -9.36
N ALA A 241 4.08 -14.32 -8.51
CA ALA A 241 3.09 -15.28 -8.04
C ALA A 241 1.95 -14.62 -7.25
N ILE A 242 2.26 -13.71 -6.32
CA ILE A 242 1.24 -12.95 -5.58
C ILE A 242 0.41 -12.07 -6.51
N TYR A 243 0.97 -11.60 -7.61
CA TYR A 243 0.23 -10.79 -8.56
C TYR A 243 -1.03 -11.52 -9.07
N PHE A 244 -0.96 -12.83 -9.35
CA PHE A 244 -2.13 -13.64 -9.72
C PHE A 244 -3.19 -13.64 -8.60
N ALA A 245 -2.77 -13.78 -7.35
CA ALA A 245 -3.68 -13.71 -6.21
C ALA A 245 -4.39 -12.34 -6.08
N THR A 246 -3.70 -11.24 -6.49
CA THR A 246 -4.34 -9.91 -6.50
C THR A 246 -5.41 -9.76 -7.57
N LEU A 247 -5.34 -10.53 -8.68
CA LEU A 247 -6.39 -10.55 -9.70
C LEU A 247 -7.67 -11.17 -9.16
N ILE A 248 -7.56 -12.22 -8.33
CA ILE A 248 -8.70 -12.87 -7.66
C ILE A 248 -9.42 -11.90 -6.72
N GLU A 249 -8.70 -10.93 -6.14
CA GLU A 249 -9.25 -9.94 -5.19
C GLU A 249 -9.98 -8.75 -5.87
N ILE A 250 -9.85 -8.56 -7.19
CA ILE A 250 -10.45 -7.42 -7.91
C ILE A 250 -11.96 -7.24 -7.63
N PRO A 251 -12.79 -8.31 -7.63
CA PRO A 251 -14.22 -8.21 -7.36
C PRO A 251 -14.52 -7.58 -5.99
N ARG A 252 -13.75 -7.93 -4.95
CA ARG A 252 -13.93 -7.40 -3.60
C ARG A 252 -13.73 -5.88 -3.58
N ARG A 253 -12.68 -5.37 -4.24
CA ARG A 253 -12.39 -3.94 -4.28
C ARG A 253 -13.52 -3.14 -4.91
N SER A 254 -14.16 -3.70 -5.95
CA SER A 254 -15.29 -3.07 -6.63
C SER A 254 -16.53 -3.05 -5.75
N ILE A 255 -16.82 -4.16 -5.07
CA ILE A 255 -18.00 -4.32 -4.21
C ILE A 255 -17.87 -3.48 -2.93
N ASN A 256 -16.69 -3.39 -2.34
CA ASN A 256 -16.46 -2.64 -1.09
C ASN A 256 -16.81 -1.16 -1.24
N GLY A 257 -16.52 -0.55 -2.39
CA GLY A 257 -16.88 0.84 -2.66
C GLY A 257 -18.40 1.11 -2.60
N ILE A 258 -19.21 0.10 -2.89
CA ILE A 258 -20.68 0.17 -2.87
C ILE A 258 -21.25 -0.23 -1.51
N ILE A 259 -20.72 -1.29 -0.91
CA ILE A 259 -21.24 -1.86 0.34
C ILE A 259 -20.98 -0.94 1.54
N GLN A 260 -19.81 -0.30 1.62
CA GLN A 260 -19.42 0.50 2.78
C GLN A 260 -20.45 1.58 3.17
N PRO A 261 -20.92 2.47 2.28
CA PRO A 261 -21.94 3.46 2.65
C PRO A 261 -23.27 2.82 3.05
N VAL A 262 -23.67 1.72 2.38
CA VAL A 262 -24.92 1.02 2.68
C VAL A 262 -24.87 0.34 4.06
N LEU A 263 -23.71 -0.23 4.44
CA LEU A 263 -23.50 -0.78 5.78
C LEU A 263 -23.50 0.33 6.84
N ALA A 264 -22.86 1.45 6.58
CA ALA A 264 -22.84 2.58 7.53
C ALA A 264 -24.28 3.06 7.83
N ASP A 265 -25.13 3.17 6.82
CA ASP A 265 -26.54 3.55 6.99
C ASP A 265 -27.33 2.47 7.75
N ALA A 266 -27.10 1.18 7.44
CA ALA A 266 -27.77 0.06 8.13
C ALA A 266 -27.39 -0.02 9.62
N PHE A 267 -26.10 0.23 9.97
CA PHE A 267 -25.66 0.32 11.36
C PHE A 267 -26.28 1.52 12.07
N LYS A 268 -26.40 2.67 11.40
CA LYS A 268 -27.01 3.87 11.95
C LYS A 268 -28.51 3.68 12.24
N SER A 269 -29.22 2.95 11.38
CA SER A 269 -30.66 2.65 11.55
C SER A 269 -30.94 1.42 12.42
N GLY A 270 -29.91 0.65 12.82
CA GLY A 270 -30.09 -0.60 13.57
C GLY A 270 -30.73 -1.73 12.76
N ASP A 271 -30.63 -1.70 11.43
CA ASP A 271 -31.24 -2.70 10.53
C ASP A 271 -30.35 -3.96 10.41
N GLU A 272 -30.45 -4.82 11.40
CA GLU A 272 -29.68 -6.08 11.45
C GLU A 272 -30.01 -7.03 10.29
N GLN A 273 -31.25 -7.03 9.81
CA GLN A 273 -31.65 -7.88 8.68
C GLN A 273 -30.94 -7.46 7.41
N LYS A 274 -30.81 -6.15 7.17
CA LYS A 274 -30.07 -5.60 6.04
C LYS A 274 -28.58 -5.90 6.14
N ILE A 275 -27.99 -5.78 7.33
CA ILE A 275 -26.58 -6.13 7.56
C ILE A 275 -26.34 -7.61 7.24
N TYR A 276 -27.18 -8.49 7.76
CA TYR A 276 -27.08 -9.94 7.49
C TYR A 276 -27.28 -10.27 5.99
N ALA A 277 -28.23 -9.63 5.33
CA ALA A 277 -28.47 -9.83 3.90
C ALA A 277 -27.26 -9.38 3.04
N LEU A 278 -26.64 -8.25 3.39
CA LEU A 278 -25.42 -7.76 2.72
C LEU A 278 -24.25 -8.73 2.93
N TYR A 279 -24.06 -9.20 4.16
CA TYR A 279 -23.04 -10.20 4.48
C TYR A 279 -23.20 -11.45 3.63
N LYS A 280 -24.38 -12.08 3.69
CA LYS A 280 -24.67 -13.33 2.97
C LYS A 280 -24.52 -13.19 1.45
N LYS A 281 -25.06 -12.11 0.88
CA LYS A 281 -24.95 -11.85 -0.57
C LYS A 281 -23.52 -11.58 -1.00
N SER A 282 -22.78 -10.75 -0.25
CA SER A 282 -21.37 -10.48 -0.58
C SER A 282 -20.51 -11.73 -0.45
N SER A 283 -20.67 -12.51 0.63
CA SER A 283 -19.95 -13.75 0.86
C SER A 283 -20.15 -14.74 -0.31
N LEU A 284 -21.41 -15.03 -0.66
CA LEU A 284 -21.72 -15.98 -1.73
C LEU A 284 -21.21 -15.51 -3.10
N ASN A 285 -21.50 -14.25 -3.47
CA ASN A 285 -21.11 -13.74 -4.78
C ASN A 285 -19.59 -13.61 -4.93
N LEU A 286 -18.90 -13.16 -3.88
CA LEU A 286 -17.44 -13.04 -3.91
C LEU A 286 -16.77 -14.41 -3.94
N LEU A 287 -17.29 -15.39 -3.19
CA LEU A 287 -16.80 -16.77 -3.23
C LEU A 287 -16.95 -17.39 -4.62
N LEU A 288 -18.12 -17.22 -5.24
CA LEU A 288 -18.39 -17.76 -6.58
C LEU A 288 -17.50 -17.10 -7.63
N ILE A 289 -17.47 -15.78 -7.68
CA ILE A 289 -16.67 -15.04 -8.68
C ILE A 289 -15.18 -15.30 -8.47
N GLY A 290 -14.70 -15.19 -7.23
CA GLY A 290 -13.29 -15.44 -6.90
C GLY A 290 -12.89 -16.89 -7.14
N GLY A 291 -13.77 -17.84 -6.83
CA GLY A 291 -13.57 -19.26 -7.10
C GLY A 291 -13.45 -19.55 -8.60
N VAL A 292 -14.31 -18.96 -9.42
CA VAL A 292 -14.22 -19.10 -10.89
C VAL A 292 -12.91 -18.50 -11.42
N ILE A 293 -12.53 -17.30 -10.96
CA ILE A 293 -11.26 -16.68 -11.37
C ILE A 293 -10.06 -17.56 -10.97
N PHE A 294 -10.08 -18.09 -9.74
CA PHE A 294 -9.04 -18.98 -9.25
C PHE A 294 -8.94 -20.26 -10.09
N ILE A 295 -10.07 -20.93 -10.38
CA ILE A 295 -10.10 -22.14 -11.21
C ILE A 295 -9.58 -21.86 -12.61
N LEU A 296 -9.98 -20.73 -13.22
CA LEU A 296 -9.48 -20.32 -14.55
C LEU A 296 -7.97 -20.08 -14.54
N ILE A 297 -7.44 -19.39 -13.54
CA ILE A 297 -5.99 -19.17 -13.42
C ILE A 297 -5.28 -20.50 -13.21
N TRP A 298 -5.78 -21.33 -12.29
CA TRP A 298 -5.14 -22.60 -11.94
C TRP A 298 -5.17 -23.63 -13.06
N SER A 299 -6.31 -23.75 -13.77
CA SER A 299 -6.44 -24.69 -14.90
C SER A 299 -5.60 -24.32 -16.12
N SER A 300 -5.16 -23.07 -16.23
CA SER A 300 -4.33 -22.58 -17.33
C SER A 300 -2.96 -22.09 -16.85
N ILE A 301 -2.50 -22.59 -15.70
CA ILE A 301 -1.29 -22.02 -15.07
C ILE A 301 -0.04 -22.28 -15.93
N ASP A 302 0.07 -23.46 -16.49
CA ASP A 302 1.23 -23.86 -17.31
C ASP A 302 1.27 -23.04 -18.60
N GLU A 303 0.16 -22.91 -19.31
CA GLU A 303 0.03 -22.11 -20.53
C GLU A 303 0.28 -20.59 -20.23
N ILE A 304 -0.18 -20.11 -19.07
CA ILE A 304 0.09 -18.74 -18.66
C ILE A 304 1.60 -18.51 -18.52
N PHE A 305 2.32 -19.44 -17.87
CA PHE A 305 3.77 -19.30 -17.70
C PHE A 305 4.54 -19.48 -19.02
N GLU A 306 4.03 -20.25 -19.99
CA GLU A 306 4.60 -20.33 -21.33
C GLU A 306 4.46 -19.01 -22.11
N VAL A 307 3.35 -18.27 -21.91
CA VAL A 307 3.10 -17.00 -22.60
C VAL A 307 3.87 -15.83 -21.95
N ILE A 308 4.20 -15.94 -20.67
CA ILE A 308 4.98 -14.91 -19.97
C ILE A 308 6.43 -14.94 -20.48
N PRO A 309 7.00 -13.79 -20.92
CA PRO A 309 8.40 -13.74 -21.31
C PRO A 309 9.31 -14.20 -20.16
N ARG A 310 10.22 -15.13 -20.45
CA ARG A 310 11.09 -15.78 -19.46
C ARG A 310 10.29 -16.48 -18.35
N GLY A 311 9.09 -16.97 -18.64
CA GLY A 311 8.22 -17.61 -17.67
C GLY A 311 8.87 -18.81 -16.96
N GLU A 312 9.80 -19.51 -17.62
CA GLU A 312 10.62 -20.59 -17.07
C GLU A 312 11.39 -20.16 -15.80
N ASP A 313 11.84 -18.91 -15.71
CA ASP A 313 12.50 -18.35 -14.53
C ASP A 313 11.56 -18.26 -13.30
N PHE A 314 10.26 -18.31 -13.52
CA PHE A 314 9.21 -18.06 -12.51
C PHE A 314 8.39 -19.33 -12.16
N ILE A 315 8.61 -20.47 -12.81
CA ILE A 315 7.88 -21.73 -12.60
C ILE A 315 7.88 -22.16 -11.11
N SER A 316 8.99 -21.93 -10.41
CA SER A 316 9.07 -22.22 -8.97
C SER A 316 8.04 -21.45 -8.11
N GLY A 317 7.39 -20.44 -8.66
CA GLY A 317 6.31 -19.68 -8.03
C GLY A 317 4.90 -20.31 -8.17
N ILE A 318 4.73 -21.36 -9.02
CA ILE A 318 3.42 -21.99 -9.24
C ILE A 318 2.75 -22.46 -7.92
N PRO A 319 3.46 -23.12 -6.99
CA PRO A 319 2.85 -23.47 -5.69
C PRO A 319 2.38 -22.24 -4.90
N VAL A 320 3.11 -21.14 -5.00
CA VAL A 320 2.72 -19.87 -4.34
C VAL A 320 1.42 -19.33 -4.94
N VAL A 321 1.26 -19.39 -6.28
CA VAL A 321 0.00 -19.01 -6.96
C VAL A 321 -1.18 -19.82 -6.43
N PHE A 322 -0.99 -21.13 -6.24
CA PHE A 322 -2.05 -22.02 -5.70
C PHE A 322 -2.45 -21.63 -4.28
N PHE A 323 -1.49 -21.64 -3.35
CA PHE A 323 -1.79 -21.42 -1.94
C PHE A 323 -2.29 -20.00 -1.66
N TYR A 324 -1.66 -18.98 -2.26
CA TYR A 324 -2.14 -17.59 -2.14
C TYR A 324 -3.49 -17.38 -2.83
N GLY A 325 -3.70 -17.98 -4.00
CA GLY A 325 -4.97 -17.94 -4.69
C GLY A 325 -6.09 -18.57 -3.88
N LEU A 326 -5.86 -19.76 -3.31
CA LEU A 326 -6.80 -20.45 -2.44
C LEU A 326 -7.11 -19.62 -1.18
N ALA A 327 -6.08 -19.06 -0.54
CA ALA A 327 -6.26 -18.18 0.61
C ALA A 327 -7.13 -16.96 0.27
N ARG A 328 -6.97 -16.37 -0.93
CA ARG A 328 -7.83 -15.28 -1.40
C ARG A 328 -9.28 -15.72 -1.65
N VAL A 329 -9.50 -16.91 -2.18
CA VAL A 329 -10.85 -17.45 -2.36
C VAL A 329 -11.55 -17.63 -1.00
N VAL A 330 -10.84 -18.20 -0.01
CA VAL A 330 -11.35 -18.34 1.36
C VAL A 330 -11.67 -16.97 1.97
N ASP A 331 -10.75 -16.00 1.82
CA ASP A 331 -10.95 -14.63 2.31
C ASP A 331 -12.16 -13.94 1.62
N LEU A 332 -12.35 -14.12 0.31
CA LEU A 332 -13.52 -13.65 -0.42
C LEU A 332 -14.83 -14.28 0.09
N GLY A 333 -14.78 -15.57 0.48
CA GLY A 333 -15.90 -16.28 1.08
C GLY A 333 -16.36 -15.70 2.43
N THR A 334 -15.53 -14.89 3.10
CA THR A 334 -15.94 -14.16 4.31
C THR A 334 -16.76 -12.89 4.02
N GLY A 335 -16.94 -12.53 2.76
CA GLY A 335 -17.75 -11.40 2.34
C GLY A 335 -17.25 -10.05 2.86
N CYS A 336 -18.18 -9.22 3.35
CA CYS A 336 -17.89 -7.90 3.92
C CYS A 336 -17.70 -7.94 5.45
N ASN A 337 -17.16 -9.02 6.01
CA ASN A 337 -16.98 -9.19 7.46
C ASN A 337 -16.09 -8.09 8.08
N GLN A 338 -15.02 -7.69 7.38
CA GLN A 338 -14.10 -6.65 7.84
C GLN A 338 -14.78 -5.28 7.92
N GLU A 339 -15.62 -4.96 6.94
CA GLU A 339 -16.43 -3.75 6.92
C GLU A 339 -17.46 -3.76 8.06
N ILE A 340 -18.15 -4.89 8.26
CA ILE A 340 -19.11 -5.08 9.37
C ILE A 340 -18.41 -4.83 10.71
N LEU A 341 -17.24 -5.44 10.92
CA LEU A 341 -16.49 -5.26 12.15
C LEU A 341 -16.07 -3.80 12.35
N THR A 342 -15.64 -3.13 11.27
CA THR A 342 -15.18 -1.74 11.29
C THR A 342 -16.30 -0.76 11.66
N PHE A 343 -17.53 -0.98 11.17
CA PHE A 343 -18.68 -0.13 11.48
C PHE A 343 -19.41 -0.50 12.78
N SER A 344 -19.11 -1.69 13.34
CA SER A 344 -19.71 -2.14 14.59
C SER A 344 -19.10 -1.43 15.81
N LYS A 345 -19.76 -1.54 16.97
CA LYS A 345 -19.22 -1.13 18.28
C LYS A 345 -17.96 -1.90 18.69
N HIS A 346 -17.68 -3.02 18.03
CA HIS A 346 -16.57 -3.91 18.31
C HIS A 346 -15.33 -3.67 17.42
N TYR A 347 -15.24 -2.54 16.71
CA TYR A 347 -14.14 -2.21 15.79
C TYR A 347 -12.74 -2.35 16.42
N LYS A 348 -12.60 -2.19 17.73
CA LYS A 348 -11.31 -2.36 18.45
C LYS A 348 -10.80 -3.80 18.41
N VAL A 349 -11.70 -4.78 18.27
CA VAL A 349 -11.34 -6.20 18.16
C VAL A 349 -10.53 -6.45 16.87
N ASN A 350 -10.77 -5.66 15.82
CA ASN A 350 -9.99 -5.73 14.59
C ASN A 350 -8.49 -5.49 14.83
N LEU A 351 -8.14 -4.59 15.75
CA LEU A 351 -6.76 -4.36 16.14
C LEU A 351 -6.11 -5.60 16.77
N VAL A 352 -6.84 -6.28 17.66
CA VAL A 352 -6.36 -7.50 18.33
C VAL A 352 -6.11 -8.61 17.29
N PHE A 353 -7.07 -8.83 16.39
CA PHE A 353 -6.90 -9.82 15.32
C PHE A 353 -5.74 -9.48 14.37
N THR A 354 -5.55 -8.21 14.05
CA THR A 354 -4.43 -7.77 13.20
C THR A 354 -3.08 -8.12 13.85
N PHE A 355 -2.90 -7.84 15.14
CA PHE A 355 -1.65 -8.19 15.83
C PHE A 355 -1.47 -9.70 16.05
N LEU A 356 -2.55 -10.44 16.28
CA LEU A 356 -2.50 -11.91 16.30
C LEU A 356 -2.06 -12.47 14.95
N LEU A 357 -2.60 -11.93 13.85
CA LEU A 357 -2.18 -12.31 12.49
C LEU A 357 -0.70 -12.00 12.25
N VAL A 358 -0.21 -10.81 12.65
CA VAL A 358 1.22 -10.47 12.55
C VAL A 358 2.08 -11.51 13.28
N GLY A 359 1.70 -11.85 14.52
CA GLY A 359 2.42 -12.87 15.29
C GLY A 359 2.40 -14.24 14.62
N LEU A 360 1.25 -14.67 14.12
CA LEU A 360 1.11 -15.94 13.40
C LEU A 360 1.96 -15.97 12.12
N VAL A 361 1.92 -14.92 11.31
CA VAL A 361 2.69 -14.84 10.05
C VAL A 361 4.19 -14.91 10.36
N ILE A 362 4.67 -14.19 11.37
CA ILE A 362 6.09 -14.28 11.77
C ILE A 362 6.45 -15.71 12.22
N LEU A 363 5.63 -16.33 13.06
CA LEU A 363 5.87 -17.67 13.56
C LEU A 363 5.82 -18.76 12.48
N THR A 364 4.92 -18.62 11.50
CA THR A 364 4.77 -19.62 10.43
C THR A 364 5.80 -19.48 9.32
N ASN A 365 6.38 -18.30 9.17
CA ASN A 365 7.42 -18.04 8.17
C ASN A 365 8.84 -18.25 8.71
N TRP A 366 8.99 -18.37 10.03
CA TRP A 366 10.27 -18.67 10.68
C TRP A 366 10.56 -20.18 10.61
#